data_c8124fae7299900feae8fa1820ebfaea
#
_entry.id   c8124fae7299900feae8fa1820ebfaea
#
_cell.length_a   1.000
_cell.length_b   1.000
_cell.length_c   1.000
_cell.angle_alpha   90.00
_cell.angle_beta   90.00
_cell.angle_gamma   90.00
#
_symmetry.space_group_name_H-M   'P 1'
#
loop_
_entity.id
_entity.type
_entity.pdbx_description
1 polymer ?
#
loop_
_entity_poly.entity_id
_entity_poly.type
_entity_poly.pdbx_seq_one_letter_code
_entity_poly.pdbx_strand_id
1 'polypeptide(L)'
;MKVLVSGSSGLIGTELLKQLKAAGHQPIRLVRKPPKSDNELQWSPQEGKIPEGIMDEVDAVVNLNGATTSRIPWTPGYVKKLISSRLLSTRLLVEAINAAKTPPKVFVSGSAEGYYGNGGDKVLTEESPLGTGFMAELTNDWEQEAKKANIRTVLIRTTLAMSKNAIALKLIKLMVSLLFVKSLGNGKQWWAWITVEDHARAIVHLIENPNAEGPYNLVAPEPATCEQIFAALGKELKRPNLIRIPAWAMRLAAGSAADQILLTSHRMSAEKLLATGFEFNHPTLSQAASYTVS
;
A
#
# COMPACT_ATOMS: atom_id res chain seq x y z
N MET A 1 10.24 0.47 -20.82
CA MET A 1 10.30 1.79 -20.15
C MET A 1 11.36 1.75 -19.06
N LYS A 2 12.02 2.89 -18.82
CA LYS A 2 12.82 3.13 -17.61
C LYS A 2 11.88 3.62 -16.51
N VAL A 3 11.81 2.91 -15.39
CA VAL A 3 10.87 3.23 -14.28
C VAL A 3 11.65 3.56 -13.02
N LEU A 4 11.55 4.79 -12.55
CA LEU A 4 12.18 5.24 -11.30
C LEU A 4 11.31 4.83 -10.11
N VAL A 5 11.87 4.04 -9.18
CA VAL A 5 11.12 3.50 -8.04
C VAL A 5 11.72 3.95 -6.73
N SER A 6 10.97 4.69 -5.95
CA SER A 6 11.27 4.96 -4.54
C SER A 6 10.55 3.98 -3.62
N GLY A 7 11.11 3.68 -2.44
CA GLY A 7 10.56 2.63 -1.57
C GLY A 7 10.78 1.20 -2.08
N SER A 8 11.68 1.02 -3.04
CA SER A 8 12.00 -0.24 -3.73
C SER A 8 12.47 -1.39 -2.83
N SER A 9 12.95 -1.11 -1.61
CA SER A 9 13.35 -2.12 -0.62
C SER A 9 12.21 -2.57 0.31
N GLY A 10 11.03 -1.97 0.19
CA GLY A 10 9.83 -2.36 0.94
C GLY A 10 9.19 -3.64 0.41
N LEU A 11 8.14 -4.11 1.12
CA LEU A 11 7.40 -5.32 0.74
C LEU A 11 6.88 -5.24 -0.71
N ILE A 12 6.11 -4.22 -1.02
CA ILE A 12 5.53 -3.99 -2.35
C ILE A 12 6.63 -3.64 -3.36
N GLY A 13 7.58 -2.76 -2.97
CA GLY A 13 8.66 -2.34 -3.85
C GLY A 13 9.54 -3.49 -4.33
N THR A 14 9.85 -4.45 -3.47
CA THR A 14 10.63 -5.63 -3.84
C THR A 14 9.89 -6.48 -4.88
N GLU A 15 8.57 -6.67 -4.71
CA GLU A 15 7.77 -7.42 -5.68
C GLU A 15 7.59 -6.63 -6.97
N LEU A 16 7.37 -5.30 -6.89
CA LEU A 16 7.26 -4.43 -8.05
C LEU A 16 8.50 -4.51 -8.95
N LEU A 17 9.71 -4.54 -8.36
CA LEU A 17 10.94 -4.67 -9.16
C LEU A 17 10.98 -5.96 -9.97
N LYS A 18 10.42 -7.06 -9.45
CA LYS A 18 10.31 -8.34 -10.19
C LYS A 18 9.30 -8.22 -11.32
N GLN A 19 8.11 -7.67 -11.03
CA GLN A 19 7.05 -7.53 -12.01
C GLN A 19 7.45 -6.58 -13.16
N LEU A 20 8.13 -5.46 -12.85
CA LEU A 20 8.66 -4.54 -13.86
C LEU A 20 9.67 -5.26 -14.79
N LYS A 21 10.58 -6.03 -14.23
CA LYS A 21 11.55 -6.80 -15.03
C LYS A 21 10.85 -7.87 -15.88
N ALA A 22 9.88 -8.58 -15.32
CA ALA A 22 9.10 -9.59 -16.05
C ALA A 22 8.32 -8.98 -17.23
N ALA A 23 7.84 -7.73 -17.08
CA ALA A 23 7.19 -6.96 -18.16
C ALA A 23 8.19 -6.29 -19.14
N GLY A 24 9.50 -6.55 -19.03
CA GLY A 24 10.51 -5.98 -19.92
C GLY A 24 10.89 -4.52 -19.62
N HIS A 25 10.54 -4.00 -18.45
CA HIS A 25 10.93 -2.65 -18.02
C HIS A 25 12.29 -2.66 -17.31
N GLN A 26 12.91 -1.47 -17.25
CA GLN A 26 14.19 -1.24 -16.59
C GLN A 26 13.94 -0.43 -15.29
N PRO A 27 13.88 -1.07 -14.11
CA PRO A 27 13.71 -0.35 -12.86
C PRO A 27 15.01 0.31 -12.42
N ILE A 28 14.93 1.62 -12.11
CA ILE A 28 15.96 2.41 -11.45
C ILE A 28 15.47 2.69 -10.03
N ARG A 29 16.34 2.49 -9.04
CA ARG A 29 15.96 2.51 -7.62
C ARG A 29 16.48 3.77 -6.94
N LEU A 30 15.60 4.56 -6.33
CA LEU A 30 16.01 5.60 -5.39
C LEU A 30 16.26 5.00 -4.01
N VAL A 31 17.51 5.08 -3.55
CA VAL A 31 17.96 4.53 -2.28
C VAL A 31 18.50 5.61 -1.35
N ARG A 32 18.29 5.46 -0.03
CA ARG A 32 18.77 6.42 0.97
C ARG A 32 20.20 6.16 1.46
N LYS A 33 20.72 4.98 1.15
CA LYS A 33 22.11 4.58 1.45
C LYS A 33 22.95 4.71 0.18
N PRO A 34 24.27 4.71 0.31
CA PRO A 34 25.15 4.66 -0.87
C PRO A 34 24.72 3.55 -1.85
N PRO A 35 24.69 3.82 -3.17
CA PRO A 35 24.32 2.85 -4.19
C PRO A 35 25.25 1.62 -4.13
N LYS A 36 24.68 0.45 -4.41
CA LYS A 36 25.40 -0.84 -4.46
C LYS A 36 25.45 -1.43 -5.87
N SER A 37 24.80 -0.80 -6.83
CA SER A 37 24.70 -1.24 -8.23
C SER A 37 24.34 -0.06 -9.13
N ASP A 38 24.60 -0.18 -10.42
CA ASP A 38 24.39 0.86 -11.42
C ASP A 38 22.93 1.31 -11.59
N ASN A 39 21.98 0.47 -11.16
CA ASN A 39 20.57 0.80 -11.18
C ASN A 39 20.05 1.42 -9.85
N GLU A 40 20.95 1.79 -8.94
CA GLU A 40 20.64 2.50 -7.69
C GLU A 40 21.16 3.94 -7.73
N LEU A 41 20.32 4.87 -7.35
CA LEU A 41 20.65 6.28 -7.22
C LEU A 41 20.36 6.76 -5.81
N GLN A 42 21.32 7.45 -5.22
CA GLN A 42 21.13 7.97 -3.85
C GLN A 42 20.27 9.23 -3.86
N TRP A 43 19.36 9.32 -2.89
CA TRP A 43 18.55 10.48 -2.62
C TRP A 43 18.32 10.68 -1.12
N SER A 44 17.94 11.91 -0.73
CA SER A 44 17.61 12.26 0.66
C SER A 44 16.41 13.20 0.71
N PRO A 45 15.16 12.69 0.87
CA PRO A 45 13.98 13.56 0.97
C PRO A 45 14.02 14.53 2.14
N GLN A 46 14.70 14.19 3.25
CA GLN A 46 14.87 15.09 4.38
C GLN A 46 15.77 16.30 4.07
N GLU A 47 16.72 16.13 3.16
CA GLU A 47 17.66 17.18 2.74
C GLU A 47 17.26 17.83 1.42
N GLY A 48 16.12 17.43 0.83
CA GLY A 48 15.69 17.91 -0.47
C GLY A 48 16.62 17.52 -1.62
N LYS A 49 17.35 16.38 -1.49
CA LYS A 49 18.34 15.96 -2.49
C LYS A 49 17.84 14.80 -3.33
N ILE A 50 17.85 14.98 -4.64
CA ILE A 50 17.60 13.96 -5.67
C ILE A 50 18.63 14.14 -6.80
N PRO A 51 19.05 13.08 -7.51
CA PRO A 51 19.97 13.22 -8.63
C PRO A 51 19.43 14.19 -9.68
N GLU A 52 20.26 15.17 -10.06
CA GLU A 52 19.91 16.18 -11.05
C GLU A 52 19.65 15.54 -12.43
N GLY A 53 18.62 16.00 -13.14
CA GLY A 53 18.29 15.53 -14.48
C GLY A 53 17.65 14.14 -14.54
N ILE A 54 17.52 13.41 -13.43
CA ILE A 54 17.00 12.02 -13.46
C ILE A 54 15.60 11.92 -14.07
N MET A 55 14.77 12.93 -13.92
CA MET A 55 13.41 12.93 -14.46
C MET A 55 13.38 13.06 -15.99
N ASP A 56 14.45 13.60 -16.60
CA ASP A 56 14.60 13.65 -18.06
C ASP A 56 15.02 12.29 -18.67
N GLU A 57 15.44 11.34 -17.84
CA GLU A 57 15.99 10.04 -18.27
C GLU A 57 15.01 8.88 -18.09
N VAL A 58 13.86 9.10 -17.46
CA VAL A 58 12.92 8.03 -17.10
C VAL A 58 11.54 8.25 -17.70
N ASP A 59 10.86 7.15 -18.03
CA ASP A 59 9.51 7.17 -18.63
C ASP A 59 8.39 7.25 -17.59
N ALA A 60 8.63 6.72 -16.39
CA ALA A 60 7.65 6.63 -15.31
C ALA A 60 8.31 6.75 -13.93
N VAL A 61 7.58 7.27 -12.97
CA VAL A 61 8.01 7.39 -11.57
C VAL A 61 7.00 6.67 -10.67
N VAL A 62 7.49 5.82 -9.76
CA VAL A 62 6.67 5.14 -8.74
C VAL A 62 7.16 5.51 -7.34
N ASN A 63 6.29 6.10 -6.54
CA ASN A 63 6.57 6.47 -5.16
C ASN A 63 5.86 5.53 -4.17
N LEU A 64 6.61 4.61 -3.58
CA LEU A 64 6.14 3.71 -2.51
C LEU A 64 6.75 4.05 -1.15
N ASN A 65 7.28 5.27 -0.99
CA ASN A 65 7.85 5.68 0.28
C ASN A 65 6.80 5.89 1.36
N GLY A 66 7.12 5.41 2.54
CA GLY A 66 6.33 5.62 3.73
C GLY A 66 6.89 4.78 4.88
N ALA A 67 6.96 5.35 6.07
CA ALA A 67 7.22 4.56 7.27
C ALA A 67 6.05 3.59 7.47
N THR A 68 6.37 2.35 7.89
CA THR A 68 5.35 1.31 8.06
C THR A 68 4.34 1.67 9.14
N THR A 69 3.06 1.49 8.88
CA THR A 69 1.99 1.65 9.88
C THR A 69 1.93 0.49 10.86
N SER A 70 2.54 -0.66 10.52
CA SER A 70 2.55 -1.86 11.36
C SER A 70 3.45 -1.78 12.60
N ARG A 71 4.22 -0.70 12.77
CA ARG A 71 5.01 -0.46 13.98
C ARG A 71 4.14 0.20 15.04
N ILE A 72 3.52 -0.57 15.87
CA ILE A 72 2.64 -0.14 16.96
C ILE A 72 3.29 -0.38 18.33
N PRO A 73 2.95 0.42 19.38
CA PRO A 73 2.07 1.60 19.36
C PRO A 73 2.73 2.82 18.66
N TRP A 74 1.91 3.77 18.19
CA TRP A 74 2.41 5.00 17.59
C TRP A 74 2.75 6.05 18.65
N THR A 75 4.03 6.27 18.87
CA THR A 75 4.51 7.41 19.68
C THR A 75 4.38 8.72 18.91
N PRO A 76 4.32 9.90 19.59
CA PRO A 76 4.27 11.20 18.89
C PRO A 76 5.40 11.40 17.87
N GLY A 77 6.62 10.95 18.20
CA GLY A 77 7.75 10.98 17.27
C GLY A 77 7.56 10.07 16.06
N TYR A 78 6.89 8.91 16.25
CA TYR A 78 6.60 8.03 15.14
C TYR A 78 5.48 8.55 14.24
N VAL A 79 4.47 9.22 14.81
CA VAL A 79 3.43 9.93 14.02
C VAL A 79 4.06 10.98 13.12
N LYS A 80 4.97 11.82 13.65
CA LYS A 80 5.75 12.77 12.84
C LYS A 80 6.50 12.07 11.69
N LYS A 81 7.06 10.88 11.94
CA LYS A 81 7.75 10.08 10.92
C LYS A 81 6.77 9.51 9.88
N LEU A 82 5.57 9.08 10.26
CA LEU A 82 4.52 8.64 9.33
C LEU A 82 4.17 9.76 8.34
N ILE A 83 4.04 10.99 8.83
CA ILE A 83 3.72 12.18 8.02
C ILE A 83 4.92 12.53 7.12
N SER A 84 6.07 12.82 7.71
CA SER A 84 7.24 13.34 6.98
C SER A 84 7.76 12.37 5.93
N SER A 85 7.74 11.06 6.20
CA SER A 85 8.20 10.05 5.25
C SER A 85 7.36 9.95 3.98
N ARG A 86 6.11 10.40 4.01
CA ARG A 86 5.21 10.47 2.87
C ARG A 86 5.28 11.81 2.17
N LEU A 87 5.04 12.88 2.91
CA LEU A 87 4.93 14.21 2.32
C LEU A 87 6.25 14.72 1.74
N LEU A 88 7.38 14.57 2.46
CA LEU A 88 8.68 15.05 1.96
C LEU A 88 9.14 14.29 0.73
N SER A 89 8.95 12.96 0.70
CA SER A 89 9.34 12.16 -0.47
C SER A 89 8.47 12.47 -1.70
N THR A 90 7.17 12.67 -1.50
CA THR A 90 6.25 13.00 -2.59
C THR A 90 6.52 14.39 -3.13
N ARG A 91 6.68 15.37 -2.24
CA ARG A 91 7.02 16.75 -2.62
C ARG A 91 8.28 16.82 -3.45
N LEU A 92 9.37 16.20 -2.99
CA LEU A 92 10.65 16.22 -3.71
C LEU A 92 10.53 15.59 -5.11
N LEU A 93 9.78 14.50 -5.26
CA LEU A 93 9.54 13.88 -6.55
C LEU A 93 8.71 14.78 -7.46
N VAL A 94 7.64 15.39 -6.94
CA VAL A 94 6.78 16.31 -7.68
C VAL A 94 7.56 17.54 -8.15
N GLU A 95 8.36 18.17 -7.28
CA GLU A 95 9.21 19.29 -7.63
C GLU A 95 10.19 18.93 -8.74
N ALA A 96 10.84 17.77 -8.65
CA ALA A 96 11.76 17.29 -9.68
C ALA A 96 11.05 16.97 -11.01
N ILE A 97 9.87 16.36 -10.98
CA ILE A 97 9.03 16.11 -12.18
C ILE A 97 8.66 17.43 -12.86
N ASN A 98 8.20 18.42 -12.08
CA ASN A 98 7.74 19.70 -12.63
C ASN A 98 8.89 20.58 -13.15
N ALA A 99 10.11 20.36 -12.68
CA ALA A 99 11.31 21.05 -13.14
C ALA A 99 11.99 20.39 -14.35
N ALA A 100 11.59 19.17 -14.72
CA ALA A 100 12.19 18.41 -15.81
C ALA A 100 11.89 19.08 -17.18
N LYS A 101 12.87 19.05 -18.09
CA LYS A 101 12.73 19.52 -19.49
C LYS A 101 11.92 18.51 -20.32
N THR A 102 12.14 17.23 -20.04
CA THR A 102 11.44 16.10 -20.68
C THR A 102 10.83 15.22 -19.57
N PRO A 103 9.70 15.65 -18.97
CA PRO A 103 9.16 14.96 -17.80
C PRO A 103 8.69 13.53 -18.13
N PRO A 104 8.68 12.62 -17.16
CA PRO A 104 8.13 11.28 -17.32
C PRO A 104 6.65 11.33 -17.69
N LYS A 105 6.14 10.27 -18.34
CA LYS A 105 4.75 10.21 -18.83
C LYS A 105 3.73 9.97 -17.72
N VAL A 106 4.16 9.37 -16.61
CA VAL A 106 3.26 9.00 -15.50
C VAL A 106 3.97 9.04 -14.15
N PHE A 107 3.26 9.54 -13.16
CA PHE A 107 3.60 9.44 -11.76
C PHE A 107 2.60 8.54 -11.03
N VAL A 108 3.05 7.41 -10.49
CA VAL A 108 2.26 6.54 -9.62
C VAL A 108 2.67 6.82 -8.18
N SER A 109 1.78 7.42 -7.41
CA SER A 109 2.01 7.73 -6.00
C SER A 109 1.25 6.77 -5.09
N GLY A 110 1.94 6.28 -4.06
CA GLY A 110 1.28 5.59 -2.96
C GLY A 110 0.18 6.45 -2.34
N SER A 111 -0.86 5.79 -1.90
CA SER A 111 -1.97 6.25 -1.08
C SER A 111 -2.40 5.07 -0.20
N ALA A 112 -3.53 5.15 0.51
CA ALA A 112 -3.98 4.07 1.39
C ALA A 112 -5.50 4.04 1.53
N GLU A 113 -6.04 2.88 1.91
CA GLU A 113 -7.44 2.71 2.34
C GLU A 113 -7.86 3.66 3.47
N GLY A 114 -6.87 4.13 4.24
CA GLY A 114 -7.08 5.13 5.29
C GLY A 114 -7.78 6.39 4.84
N TYR A 115 -7.74 6.76 3.54
CA TYR A 115 -8.49 7.87 2.95
C TYR A 115 -9.96 7.86 3.34
N TYR A 116 -10.55 6.68 3.41
CA TYR A 116 -11.99 6.53 3.66
C TYR A 116 -12.39 6.61 5.15
N GLY A 117 -11.42 6.57 6.09
CA GLY A 117 -11.73 6.44 7.50
C GLY A 117 -12.56 5.17 7.77
N ASN A 118 -13.41 5.17 8.78
CA ASN A 118 -14.26 4.02 9.09
C ASN A 118 -15.54 4.03 8.24
N GLY A 119 -15.60 3.21 7.20
CA GLY A 119 -16.73 3.11 6.27
C GLY A 119 -17.91 2.25 6.75
N GLY A 120 -17.77 1.51 7.85
CA GLY A 120 -18.78 0.53 8.30
C GLY A 120 -19.03 -0.53 7.24
N ASP A 121 -20.31 -0.76 6.87
CA ASP A 121 -20.72 -1.74 5.85
C ASP A 121 -20.87 -1.14 4.44
N LYS A 122 -20.63 0.18 4.28
CA LYS A 122 -20.76 0.86 2.99
C LYS A 122 -19.69 0.35 2.02
N VAL A 123 -20.08 0.14 0.76
CA VAL A 123 -19.11 -0.12 -0.31
C VAL A 123 -18.36 1.18 -0.63
N LEU A 124 -17.04 1.12 -0.58
CA LEU A 124 -16.16 2.27 -0.78
C LEU A 124 -15.54 2.18 -2.19
N THR A 125 -15.96 3.10 -3.03
CA THR A 125 -15.39 3.31 -4.38
C THR A 125 -14.42 4.48 -4.35
N GLU A 126 -13.72 4.71 -5.43
CA GLU A 126 -12.82 5.85 -5.58
C GLU A 126 -13.54 7.21 -5.50
N GLU A 127 -14.84 7.24 -5.79
CA GLU A 127 -15.75 8.40 -5.69
C GLU A 127 -16.23 8.67 -4.26
N SER A 128 -16.02 7.72 -3.34
CA SER A 128 -16.44 7.88 -1.96
C SER A 128 -15.70 9.05 -1.28
N PRO A 129 -16.42 9.84 -0.45
CA PRO A 129 -15.86 11.03 0.17
C PRO A 129 -14.71 10.69 1.13
N LEU A 130 -13.89 11.70 1.42
CA LEU A 130 -12.89 11.64 2.47
C LEU A 130 -13.54 11.30 3.81
N GLY A 131 -12.96 10.31 4.50
CA GLY A 131 -13.38 9.94 5.84
C GLY A 131 -12.83 10.88 6.93
N THR A 132 -12.90 10.42 8.17
CA THR A 132 -12.40 11.18 9.33
C THR A 132 -11.29 10.44 10.05
N GLY A 133 -10.46 11.19 10.80
CA GLY A 133 -9.37 10.68 11.62
C GLY A 133 -8.01 10.82 10.99
N PHE A 134 -6.98 10.58 11.82
CA PHE A 134 -5.58 10.83 11.47
C PHE A 134 -5.16 10.17 10.13
N MET A 135 -5.56 8.91 9.91
CA MET A 135 -5.18 8.22 8.68
C MET A 135 -5.85 8.81 7.44
N ALA A 136 -7.09 9.29 7.57
CA ALA A 136 -7.79 9.94 6.47
C ALA A 136 -7.15 11.28 6.10
N GLU A 137 -6.85 12.10 7.10
CA GLU A 137 -6.16 13.39 6.93
C GLU A 137 -4.78 13.19 6.30
N LEU A 138 -3.96 12.28 6.86
CA LEU A 138 -2.64 11.98 6.33
C LEU A 138 -2.67 11.48 4.88
N THR A 139 -3.64 10.61 4.56
CA THR A 139 -3.76 10.07 3.21
C THR A 139 -4.23 11.13 2.22
N ASN A 140 -5.17 11.99 2.64
CA ASN A 140 -5.59 13.13 1.84
C ASN A 140 -4.42 14.08 1.55
N ASP A 141 -3.67 14.48 2.57
CA ASP A 141 -2.51 15.37 2.38
C ASP A 141 -1.48 14.76 1.44
N TRP A 142 -1.29 13.43 1.53
CA TRP A 142 -0.40 12.70 0.62
C TRP A 142 -0.90 12.73 -0.82
N GLU A 143 -2.19 12.48 -1.05
CA GLU A 143 -2.82 12.57 -2.38
C GLU A 143 -2.77 14.00 -2.93
N GLN A 144 -3.04 15.02 -2.11
CA GLN A 144 -2.97 16.43 -2.53
C GLN A 144 -1.55 16.82 -2.94
N GLU A 145 -0.52 16.33 -2.23
CA GLU A 145 0.87 16.59 -2.62
C GLU A 145 1.22 15.94 -3.96
N ALA A 146 0.76 14.70 -4.19
CA ALA A 146 1.01 13.99 -5.45
C ALA A 146 0.30 14.63 -6.65
N LYS A 147 -0.90 15.16 -6.45
CA LYS A 147 -1.70 15.85 -7.50
C LYS A 147 -1.08 17.15 -8.02
N LYS A 148 -0.04 17.67 -7.36
CA LYS A 148 0.71 18.85 -7.83
C LYS A 148 1.67 18.52 -8.98
N ALA A 149 1.86 17.26 -9.35
CA ALA A 149 2.65 16.89 -10.52
C ALA A 149 1.91 17.28 -11.81
N ASN A 150 2.61 17.98 -12.71
CA ASN A 150 2.06 18.46 -14.00
C ASN A 150 2.04 17.38 -15.08
N ILE A 151 1.88 16.11 -14.69
CA ILE A 151 1.81 14.94 -15.56
C ILE A 151 0.69 14.01 -15.11
N ARG A 152 0.35 13.03 -15.93
CA ARG A 152 -0.62 11.98 -15.56
C ARG A 152 -0.25 11.35 -14.21
N THR A 153 -1.15 11.43 -13.26
CA THR A 153 -0.91 10.97 -11.89
C THR A 153 -1.91 9.91 -11.49
N VAL A 154 -1.41 8.77 -11.03
CA VAL A 154 -2.20 7.65 -10.49
C VAL A 154 -1.95 7.53 -9.00
N LEU A 155 -3.02 7.48 -8.21
CA LEU A 155 -2.97 7.39 -6.75
C LEU A 155 -3.41 5.97 -6.34
N ILE A 156 -2.50 5.18 -5.79
CA ILE A 156 -2.80 3.78 -5.46
C ILE A 156 -3.22 3.66 -3.99
N ARG A 157 -4.53 3.53 -3.72
CA ARG A 157 -5.09 3.30 -2.38
C ARG A 157 -4.85 1.85 -1.96
N THR A 158 -3.69 1.65 -1.34
CA THR A 158 -3.20 0.35 -0.90
C THR A 158 -3.99 -0.16 0.31
N THR A 159 -4.32 -1.44 0.27
CA THR A 159 -5.03 -2.19 1.32
C THR A 159 -4.08 -3.15 2.05
N LEU A 160 -4.59 -4.11 2.82
CA LEU A 160 -3.78 -5.14 3.44
C LEU A 160 -3.06 -5.98 2.37
N ALA A 161 -1.75 -5.74 2.19
CA ALA A 161 -0.93 -6.50 1.25
C ALA A 161 -0.61 -7.88 1.84
N MET A 162 -1.28 -8.92 1.35
CA MET A 162 -1.11 -10.31 1.78
C MET A 162 0.16 -10.91 1.17
N SER A 163 1.09 -11.32 2.06
CA SER A 163 2.37 -11.95 1.67
C SER A 163 2.99 -12.65 2.88
N LYS A 164 3.69 -13.74 2.63
CA LYS A 164 4.47 -14.44 3.68
C LYS A 164 5.52 -13.54 4.36
N ASN A 165 5.98 -12.51 3.67
CA ASN A 165 6.99 -11.58 4.16
C ASN A 165 6.41 -10.34 4.86
N ALA A 166 5.10 -10.09 4.77
CA ALA A 166 4.45 -8.95 5.40
C ALA A 166 4.48 -9.07 6.93
N ILE A 167 4.95 -8.01 7.61
CA ILE A 167 5.06 -8.00 9.09
C ILE A 167 3.69 -8.23 9.73
N ALA A 168 2.65 -7.55 9.23
CA ALA A 168 1.28 -7.71 9.73
C ALA A 168 0.80 -9.17 9.61
N LEU A 169 1.05 -9.80 8.45
CA LEU A 169 0.65 -11.20 8.22
C LEU A 169 1.47 -12.19 9.06
N LYS A 170 2.76 -11.93 9.28
CA LYS A 170 3.57 -12.74 10.21
C LYS A 170 2.98 -12.71 11.62
N LEU A 171 2.54 -11.53 12.08
CA LEU A 171 1.91 -11.40 13.39
C LEU A 171 0.54 -12.09 13.43
N ILE A 172 -0.30 -11.93 12.41
CA ILE A 172 -1.58 -12.61 12.31
C ILE A 172 -1.38 -14.14 12.28
N LYS A 173 -0.45 -14.64 11.47
CA LYS A 173 -0.10 -16.07 11.44
C LYS A 173 0.35 -16.59 12.80
N LEU A 174 1.15 -15.82 13.54
CA LEU A 174 1.55 -16.17 14.90
C LEU A 174 0.35 -16.23 15.85
N MET A 175 -0.54 -15.24 15.80
CA MET A 175 -1.77 -15.23 16.61
C MET A 175 -2.68 -16.43 16.29
N VAL A 176 -2.85 -16.76 15.01
CA VAL A 176 -3.62 -17.93 14.59
C VAL A 176 -2.95 -19.23 15.04
N SER A 177 -1.65 -19.38 14.85
CA SER A 177 -0.92 -20.63 15.09
C SER A 177 -0.76 -20.97 16.56
N LEU A 178 -0.47 -19.96 17.41
CA LEU A 178 -0.16 -20.20 18.83
C LEU A 178 -1.33 -19.87 19.76
N LEU A 179 -2.14 -18.86 19.43
CA LEU A 179 -3.22 -18.38 20.29
C LEU A 179 -4.61 -18.73 19.76
N PHE A 180 -4.69 -19.43 18.63
CA PHE A 180 -5.95 -19.82 17.99
C PHE A 180 -6.94 -18.66 17.81
N VAL A 181 -6.40 -17.47 17.50
CA VAL A 181 -7.20 -16.26 17.35
C VAL A 181 -8.09 -16.36 16.11
N LYS A 182 -9.39 -16.09 16.31
CA LYS A 182 -10.38 -16.08 15.23
C LYS A 182 -10.67 -14.68 14.71
N SER A 183 -10.49 -13.64 15.53
CA SER A 183 -10.73 -12.26 15.13
C SER A 183 -10.20 -11.24 16.12
N LEU A 184 -10.05 -10.02 15.64
CA LEU A 184 -9.79 -8.81 16.42
C LEU A 184 -11.10 -8.01 16.55
N GLY A 185 -11.38 -7.46 17.73
CA GLY A 185 -12.65 -6.78 18.01
C GLY A 185 -13.85 -7.72 17.85
N ASN A 186 -14.90 -7.27 17.19
CA ASN A 186 -16.07 -8.10 16.89
C ASN A 186 -15.88 -9.02 15.68
N GLY A 187 -14.81 -8.80 14.89
CA GLY A 187 -14.46 -9.57 13.70
C GLY A 187 -15.31 -9.26 12.46
N LYS A 188 -16.34 -8.41 12.59
CA LYS A 188 -17.27 -8.08 11.50
C LYS A 188 -16.78 -6.92 10.63
N GLN A 189 -15.76 -6.16 11.08
CA GLN A 189 -15.18 -5.09 10.27
C GLN A 189 -14.58 -5.66 8.98
N TRP A 190 -14.86 -5.00 7.87
CA TRP A 190 -14.30 -5.34 6.56
C TRP A 190 -12.83 -4.96 6.50
N TRP A 191 -12.00 -5.91 6.10
CA TRP A 191 -10.60 -5.71 5.83
C TRP A 191 -10.36 -5.88 4.34
N ALA A 192 -10.16 -4.77 3.66
CA ALA A 192 -9.76 -4.79 2.26
C ALA A 192 -8.38 -5.42 2.14
N TRP A 193 -8.19 -6.30 1.17
CA TRP A 193 -6.97 -7.08 1.00
C TRP A 193 -6.62 -7.26 -0.48
N ILE A 194 -5.34 -7.47 -0.76
CA ILE A 194 -4.81 -7.85 -2.07
C ILE A 194 -3.52 -8.63 -1.83
N THR A 195 -3.15 -9.59 -2.71
CA THR A 195 -1.81 -10.20 -2.64
C THR A 195 -0.74 -9.18 -3.06
N VAL A 196 0.46 -9.29 -2.49
CA VAL A 196 1.56 -8.39 -2.87
C VAL A 196 1.93 -8.54 -4.35
N GLU A 197 1.74 -9.72 -4.92
CA GLU A 197 1.94 -10.00 -6.34
C GLU A 197 0.93 -9.23 -7.20
N ASP A 198 -0.38 -9.39 -6.95
CA ASP A 198 -1.42 -8.67 -7.69
C ASP A 198 -1.34 -7.17 -7.51
N HIS A 199 -0.95 -6.70 -6.30
CA HIS A 199 -0.70 -5.28 -6.07
C HIS A 199 0.42 -4.74 -6.98
N ALA A 200 1.53 -5.45 -7.09
CA ALA A 200 2.65 -5.05 -7.93
C ALA A 200 2.32 -5.14 -9.43
N ARG A 201 1.59 -6.18 -9.85
CA ARG A 201 1.06 -6.32 -11.22
C ARG A 201 0.10 -5.20 -11.58
N ALA A 202 -0.78 -4.82 -10.66
CA ALA A 202 -1.69 -3.69 -10.85
C ALA A 202 -0.94 -2.36 -11.05
N ILE A 203 0.16 -2.12 -10.32
CA ILE A 203 1.00 -0.95 -10.55
C ILE A 203 1.58 -0.95 -11.97
N VAL A 204 2.15 -2.07 -12.44
CA VAL A 204 2.68 -2.20 -13.80
C VAL A 204 1.59 -1.93 -14.84
N HIS A 205 0.43 -2.57 -14.69
CA HIS A 205 -0.73 -2.38 -15.56
C HIS A 205 -1.17 -0.90 -15.64
N LEU A 206 -1.23 -0.21 -14.50
CA LEU A 206 -1.63 1.21 -14.44
C LEU A 206 -0.55 2.15 -15.03
N ILE A 207 0.73 1.79 -14.97
CA ILE A 207 1.81 2.51 -15.67
C ILE A 207 1.61 2.41 -17.19
N GLU A 208 1.35 1.21 -17.69
CA GLU A 208 1.20 0.89 -19.11
C GLU A 208 -0.09 1.41 -19.72
N ASN A 209 -1.16 1.56 -18.91
CA ASN A 209 -2.44 2.06 -19.38
C ASN A 209 -2.46 3.60 -19.45
N PRO A 210 -2.43 4.21 -20.66
CA PRO A 210 -2.39 5.68 -20.79
C PRO A 210 -3.66 6.38 -20.30
N ASN A 211 -4.78 5.66 -20.17
CA ASN A 211 -6.05 6.20 -19.71
C ASN A 211 -6.21 6.09 -18.18
N ALA A 212 -5.28 5.44 -17.48
CA ALA A 212 -5.34 5.33 -16.03
C ALA A 212 -4.90 6.65 -15.37
N GLU A 213 -5.81 7.31 -14.64
CA GLU A 213 -5.56 8.55 -13.93
C GLU A 213 -6.39 8.64 -12.64
N GLY A 214 -5.89 9.43 -11.68
CA GLY A 214 -6.55 9.62 -10.38
C GLY A 214 -6.45 8.41 -9.44
N PRO A 215 -7.37 8.29 -8.45
CA PRO A 215 -7.32 7.22 -7.46
C PRO A 215 -7.75 5.87 -8.01
N TYR A 216 -7.08 4.80 -7.56
CA TYR A 216 -7.42 3.40 -7.76
C TYR A 216 -7.36 2.63 -6.45
N ASN A 217 -8.41 1.91 -6.13
CA ASN A 217 -8.44 0.96 -5.03
C ASN A 217 -7.65 -0.30 -5.42
N LEU A 218 -6.49 -0.52 -4.83
CA LEU A 218 -5.76 -1.77 -5.01
C LEU A 218 -6.26 -2.80 -4.00
N VAL A 219 -7.37 -3.45 -4.36
CA VAL A 219 -8.11 -4.42 -3.54
C VAL A 219 -8.54 -5.60 -4.40
N ALA A 220 -8.52 -6.80 -3.85
CA ALA A 220 -9.05 -7.99 -4.51
C ALA A 220 -10.59 -7.93 -4.62
N PRO A 221 -11.20 -8.59 -5.64
CA PRO A 221 -12.63 -8.48 -5.91
C PRO A 221 -13.51 -9.15 -4.85
N GLU A 222 -13.00 -10.14 -4.11
CA GLU A 222 -13.75 -10.79 -3.03
C GLU A 222 -13.59 -10.01 -1.72
N PRO A 223 -14.65 -9.31 -1.22
CA PRO A 223 -14.57 -8.61 0.04
C PRO A 223 -14.55 -9.61 1.21
N ALA A 224 -13.78 -9.30 2.25
CA ALA A 224 -13.68 -10.16 3.43
C ALA A 224 -13.69 -9.36 4.73
N THR A 225 -14.30 -9.95 5.76
CA THR A 225 -14.22 -9.44 7.13
C THR A 225 -12.93 -9.91 7.81
N CYS A 226 -12.55 -9.24 8.91
CA CYS A 226 -11.43 -9.66 9.74
C CYS A 226 -11.55 -11.15 10.14
N GLU A 227 -12.73 -11.60 10.60
CA GLU A 227 -12.96 -13.00 10.99
C GLU A 227 -12.78 -13.97 9.80
N GLN A 228 -13.23 -13.59 8.60
CA GLN A 228 -13.03 -14.42 7.40
C GLN A 228 -11.56 -14.56 7.02
N ILE A 229 -10.77 -13.48 7.12
CA ILE A 229 -9.32 -13.54 6.85
C ILE A 229 -8.63 -14.44 7.86
N PHE A 230 -8.96 -14.33 9.15
CA PHE A 230 -8.41 -15.22 10.18
C PHE A 230 -8.81 -16.68 9.94
N ALA A 231 -10.07 -16.93 9.55
CA ALA A 231 -10.56 -18.28 9.24
C ALA A 231 -9.83 -18.89 8.03
N ALA A 232 -9.64 -18.13 6.95
CA ALA A 232 -8.92 -18.59 5.77
C ALA A 232 -7.46 -18.95 6.10
N LEU A 233 -6.76 -18.10 6.85
CA LEU A 233 -5.39 -18.37 7.30
C LEU A 233 -5.33 -19.56 8.27
N GLY A 234 -6.32 -19.70 9.17
CA GLY A 234 -6.42 -20.85 10.09
C GLY A 234 -6.59 -22.17 9.34
N LYS A 235 -7.41 -22.18 8.29
CA LYS A 235 -7.59 -23.35 7.43
C LYS A 235 -6.28 -23.78 6.76
N GLU A 236 -5.55 -22.84 6.14
CA GLU A 236 -4.26 -23.13 5.50
C GLU A 236 -3.19 -23.57 6.50
N LEU A 237 -3.17 -22.98 7.69
CA LEU A 237 -2.24 -23.34 8.76
C LEU A 237 -2.66 -24.63 9.52
N LYS A 238 -3.84 -25.21 9.19
CA LYS A 238 -4.44 -26.35 9.89
C LYS A 238 -4.56 -26.10 11.40
N ARG A 239 -5.05 -24.91 11.76
CA ARG A 239 -5.24 -24.45 13.14
C ARG A 239 -6.69 -24.03 13.39
N PRO A 240 -7.24 -24.39 14.56
CA PRO A 240 -8.58 -23.93 14.94
C PRO A 240 -8.57 -22.40 15.19
N ASN A 241 -9.71 -21.76 14.96
CA ASN A 241 -9.94 -20.34 15.24
C ASN A 241 -10.99 -20.24 16.36
N LEU A 242 -10.55 -20.03 17.60
CA LEU A 242 -11.40 -20.12 18.78
C LEU A 242 -11.53 -18.81 19.56
N ILE A 243 -10.44 -18.07 19.71
CA ILE A 243 -10.33 -16.95 20.63
C ILE A 243 -10.55 -15.61 19.89
N ARG A 244 -11.39 -14.76 20.45
CA ARG A 244 -11.57 -13.37 19.99
C ARG A 244 -10.79 -12.43 20.90
N ILE A 245 -9.95 -11.58 20.33
CA ILE A 245 -9.26 -10.51 21.07
C ILE A 245 -10.19 -9.30 21.14
N PRO A 246 -10.67 -8.90 22.33
CA PRO A 246 -11.64 -7.81 22.44
C PRO A 246 -11.00 -6.44 22.12
N ALA A 247 -11.83 -5.49 21.64
CA ALA A 247 -11.36 -4.17 21.21
C ALA A 247 -10.60 -3.39 22.31
N TRP A 248 -11.01 -3.53 23.58
CA TRP A 248 -10.32 -2.87 24.68
C TRP A 248 -8.87 -3.35 24.85
N ALA A 249 -8.63 -4.66 24.65
CA ALA A 249 -7.27 -5.20 24.73
C ALA A 249 -6.42 -4.73 23.56
N MET A 250 -7.01 -4.59 22.37
CA MET A 250 -6.33 -4.01 21.21
C MET A 250 -5.95 -2.55 21.44
N ARG A 251 -6.84 -1.74 22.02
CA ARG A 251 -6.55 -0.34 22.37
C ARG A 251 -5.44 -0.23 23.42
N LEU A 252 -5.43 -1.12 24.41
CA LEU A 252 -4.35 -1.16 25.41
C LEU A 252 -2.99 -1.52 24.77
N ALA A 253 -2.95 -2.48 23.85
CA ALA A 253 -1.71 -2.95 23.22
C ALA A 253 -1.20 -2.04 22.09
N ALA A 254 -2.09 -1.49 21.28
CA ALA A 254 -1.76 -0.75 20.06
C ALA A 254 -2.02 0.77 20.14
N GLY A 255 -2.64 1.25 21.23
CA GLY A 255 -3.00 2.66 21.37
C GLY A 255 -3.94 3.13 20.25
N SER A 256 -3.74 4.34 19.75
CA SER A 256 -4.56 4.92 18.67
C SER A 256 -4.52 4.11 17.36
N ALA A 257 -3.46 3.36 17.11
CA ALA A 257 -3.37 2.50 15.92
C ALA A 257 -4.45 1.40 15.90
N ALA A 258 -4.98 0.98 17.06
CA ALA A 258 -6.07 0.02 17.12
C ALA A 258 -7.31 0.52 16.37
N ASP A 259 -7.75 1.74 16.65
CA ASP A 259 -8.95 2.32 16.05
C ASP A 259 -8.70 2.83 14.62
N GLN A 260 -7.46 3.20 14.29
CA GLN A 260 -7.11 3.75 12.97
C GLN A 260 -6.82 2.68 11.90
N ILE A 261 -6.49 1.44 12.31
CA ILE A 261 -6.06 0.37 11.38
C ILE A 261 -6.79 -0.95 11.65
N LEU A 262 -6.82 -1.41 12.92
CA LEU A 262 -7.21 -2.79 13.21
C LEU A 262 -8.74 -2.96 13.36
N LEU A 263 -9.41 -1.94 13.88
CA LEU A 263 -10.84 -1.94 14.19
C LEU A 263 -11.68 -1.12 13.18
N THR A 264 -11.03 -0.45 12.23
CA THR A 264 -11.69 0.21 11.10
C THR A 264 -12.25 -0.79 10.10
N SER A 265 -13.27 -0.35 9.37
CA SER A 265 -13.98 -1.14 8.38
C SER A 265 -13.86 -0.51 6.99
N HIS A 266 -13.30 -1.26 6.03
CA HIS A 266 -13.08 -0.82 4.64
C HIS A 266 -13.61 -1.88 3.67
N ARG A 267 -14.88 -1.78 3.28
CA ARG A 267 -15.47 -2.63 2.23
C ARG A 267 -15.22 -1.97 0.87
N MET A 268 -14.02 -2.11 0.34
CA MET A 268 -13.63 -1.45 -0.91
C MET A 268 -14.07 -2.22 -2.15
N SER A 269 -14.40 -1.49 -3.23
CA SER A 269 -14.70 -2.05 -4.56
C SER A 269 -13.44 -2.09 -5.42
N ALA A 270 -13.26 -3.19 -6.19
CA ALA A 270 -12.23 -3.36 -7.20
C ALA A 270 -12.71 -2.98 -8.62
N GLU A 271 -13.96 -2.51 -8.78
CA GLU A 271 -14.61 -2.34 -10.08
C GLU A 271 -13.82 -1.41 -11.01
N LYS A 272 -13.28 -0.30 -10.52
CA LYS A 272 -12.50 0.63 -11.35
C LYS A 272 -11.23 -0.01 -11.89
N LEU A 273 -10.53 -0.81 -11.09
CA LEU A 273 -9.34 -1.55 -11.54
C LEU A 273 -9.72 -2.64 -12.55
N LEU A 274 -10.78 -3.41 -12.29
CA LEU A 274 -11.30 -4.44 -13.22
C LEU A 274 -11.72 -3.83 -14.56
N ALA A 275 -12.36 -2.66 -14.54
CA ALA A 275 -12.78 -1.96 -15.75
C ALA A 275 -11.62 -1.54 -16.67
N THR A 276 -10.38 -1.51 -16.15
CA THR A 276 -9.18 -1.31 -16.98
C THR A 276 -8.71 -2.55 -17.73
N GLY A 277 -9.35 -3.71 -17.52
CA GLY A 277 -8.93 -5.00 -18.06
C GLY A 277 -7.88 -5.72 -17.19
N PHE A 278 -7.66 -5.28 -15.94
CA PHE A 278 -6.75 -5.97 -15.03
C PHE A 278 -7.31 -7.32 -14.58
N GLU A 279 -6.50 -8.37 -14.66
CA GLU A 279 -6.83 -9.72 -14.23
C GLU A 279 -6.00 -10.10 -12.98
N PHE A 280 -6.71 -10.51 -11.92
CA PHE A 280 -6.09 -10.97 -10.68
C PHE A 280 -5.59 -12.41 -10.79
N ASN A 281 -4.38 -12.69 -10.29
CA ASN A 281 -3.89 -14.06 -10.10
C ASN A 281 -4.55 -14.73 -8.88
N HIS A 282 -4.89 -13.94 -7.87
CA HIS A 282 -5.47 -14.41 -6.61
C HIS A 282 -6.77 -13.65 -6.29
N PRO A 283 -7.85 -13.83 -7.09
CA PRO A 283 -9.09 -13.08 -6.91
C PRO A 283 -9.88 -13.48 -5.67
N THR A 284 -9.63 -14.67 -5.08
CA THR A 284 -10.37 -15.18 -3.93
C THR A 284 -9.52 -15.21 -2.66
N LEU A 285 -10.19 -15.06 -1.50
CA LEU A 285 -9.54 -15.10 -0.20
C LEU A 285 -8.81 -16.43 0.06
N SER A 286 -9.36 -17.55 -0.42
CA SER A 286 -8.73 -18.86 -0.31
C SER A 286 -7.39 -18.91 -1.04
N GLN A 287 -7.34 -18.42 -2.29
CA GLN A 287 -6.10 -18.36 -3.07
C GLN A 287 -5.07 -17.44 -2.39
N ALA A 288 -5.50 -16.27 -1.90
CA ALA A 288 -4.62 -15.34 -1.19
C ALA A 288 -4.09 -15.91 0.12
N ALA A 289 -4.89 -16.67 0.88
CA ALA A 289 -4.46 -17.33 2.10
C ALA A 289 -3.40 -18.41 1.79
N SER A 290 -3.63 -19.24 0.77
CA SER A 290 -2.67 -20.25 0.31
C SER A 290 -1.35 -19.60 -0.13
N TYR A 291 -1.40 -18.57 -0.99
CA TYR A 291 -0.23 -17.77 -1.40
C TYR A 291 0.55 -17.17 -0.21
N THR A 292 -0.16 -16.77 0.85
CA THR A 292 0.46 -16.13 2.03
C THR A 292 1.13 -17.15 2.95
N VAL A 293 0.65 -18.40 2.97
CA VAL A 293 1.16 -19.44 3.88
C VAL A 293 2.30 -20.23 3.20
N SER A 294 2.21 -20.49 1.90
CA SER A 294 3.28 -21.12 1.11
C SER A 294 4.54 -20.25 1.05
#